data_0095f34b55902336404366770433149a
#
_entry.id   0095f34b55902336404366770433149a
#
_cell.length_a   1.000
_cell.length_b   1.000
_cell.length_c   1.000
_cell.angle_alpha   90.00
_cell.angle_beta   90.00
_cell.angle_gamma   90.00
#
_symmetry.space_group_name_H-M   'P 1'
#
loop_
_entity.id
_entity.type
_entity.pdbx_description
1 polymer ?
#
loop_
_entity_poly.entity_id
_entity_poly.type
_entity_poly.pdbx_seq_one_letter_code
_entity_poly.pdbx_strand_id
1 'polypeptide(L)'
;YRLLFSIILLLFFSPCLRAGEWQWSVTLDGFVSNETNRNPTAFLWIPADCMQIKAIIVGQHNMSEETLFDNPLFREKMQKLGIGFVWITPGIDQQWDVSKGTQQIFEKMMVSLADVSGYSELKNVPIVPIGHSAMATYPWNFAAWNPERTLAIISLHGDAPRTNLTGYGRENLEWGRTRNIDGIPGLMIEGEYEWWEARVNPALAFRMMYPESCISFLCDAGRGHFDVADETAAYIALFLEKAINQRLTDEVTKDGKVKLNPVNPTKGWLAERWHPDQKKRAKAAPYSQYKGDPHDAFWYFDREIAEATETRYTQSRGKKEQYLGFEQNGSLLTYDKKQHVRVQPRFNPEADGITFHLKAVCTDSLRTKLSDEHADATPIISRICGPVEKVNDTTFMVSFYRMGMNNPRRTGDICLLASQTGDRKYKSAVQEVSIRIPYRNTEGQRQYILFPGLPDVKAESGSLSLKATSDCGLPVSYYIKEGPAEIEGDQIVFTPIPPRSKFPVKVTVVAWQYGIAGKVQTAEPVERNFYISVSYTHLTLPTTSRV
;
A
#
# COMPACT_ATOMS: atom_id res chain seq x y z
N TYR A 1 39.67 45.43 12.17
CA TYR A 1 38.40 44.90 12.70
C TYR A 1 37.67 44.19 11.56
N ARG A 2 37.78 42.85 11.53
CA ARG A 2 36.97 42.00 10.63
C ARG A 2 35.87 41.36 11.45
N LEU A 3 34.63 41.73 11.19
CA LEU A 3 33.45 41.02 11.71
C LEU A 3 33.30 39.69 10.97
N LEU A 4 33.41 38.58 11.67
CA LEU A 4 32.95 37.26 11.24
C LEU A 4 31.44 37.19 11.49
N PHE A 5 30.65 37.12 10.40
CA PHE A 5 29.24 36.74 10.45
C PHE A 5 29.18 35.21 10.47
N SER A 6 28.90 34.63 11.62
CA SER A 6 28.52 33.20 11.72
C SER A 6 27.07 33.05 11.28
N ILE A 7 26.86 32.47 10.10
CA ILE A 7 25.52 32.02 9.64
C ILE A 7 25.23 30.73 10.40
N ILE A 8 24.33 30.79 11.38
CA ILE A 8 23.73 29.61 12.00
C ILE A 8 22.72 29.05 11.00
N LEU A 9 23.08 27.95 10.32
CA LEU A 9 22.19 27.17 9.48
C LEU A 9 21.23 26.41 10.42
N LEU A 10 20.05 26.96 10.65
CA LEU A 10 18.93 26.25 11.27
C LEU A 10 18.47 25.17 10.28
N LEU A 11 18.98 23.97 10.43
CA LEU A 11 18.38 22.77 9.84
C LEU A 11 17.00 22.61 10.45
N PHE A 12 15.99 23.05 9.72
CA PHE A 12 14.61 22.62 9.94
C PHE A 12 14.58 21.11 9.66
N PHE A 13 14.68 20.30 10.70
CA PHE A 13 14.18 18.94 10.66
C PHE A 13 12.67 19.05 10.45
N SER A 14 12.19 18.95 9.22
CA SER A 14 10.81 18.57 9.00
C SER A 14 10.62 17.22 9.68
N PRO A 15 9.67 17.06 10.61
CA PRO A 15 9.37 15.75 11.14
C PRO A 15 9.03 14.87 9.93
N CYS A 16 9.85 13.87 9.70
CA CYS A 16 9.54 12.83 8.72
C CYS A 16 8.23 12.21 9.21
N LEU A 17 7.14 12.50 8.52
CA LEU A 17 5.86 11.86 8.78
C LEU A 17 6.10 10.37 8.58
N ARG A 18 6.30 9.63 9.68
CA ARG A 18 6.49 8.18 9.61
C ARG A 18 5.22 7.58 9.04
N ALA A 19 5.36 6.96 7.88
CA ALA A 19 4.30 6.21 7.25
C ALA A 19 3.99 4.99 8.12
N GLY A 20 2.72 4.61 8.25
CA GLY A 20 2.37 3.34 8.86
C GLY A 20 1.45 3.38 10.08
N GLU A 21 1.03 4.56 10.51
CA GLU A 21 0.03 4.71 11.57
C GLU A 21 -1.32 4.10 11.16
N TRP A 22 -1.84 3.22 12.00
CA TRP A 22 -3.16 2.60 11.86
C TRP A 22 -3.88 2.70 13.19
N GLN A 23 -4.94 3.53 13.24
CA GLN A 23 -5.55 3.91 14.51
C GLN A 23 -6.43 2.82 15.13
N TRP A 24 -7.06 1.97 14.32
CA TRP A 24 -7.95 0.92 14.80
C TRP A 24 -7.72 -0.39 14.07
N SER A 25 -8.04 -1.47 14.74
CA SER A 25 -8.12 -2.78 14.10
C SER A 25 -9.29 -3.60 14.64
N VAL A 26 -9.76 -4.53 13.81
CA VAL A 26 -10.77 -5.52 14.19
C VAL A 26 -10.37 -6.90 13.67
N THR A 27 -10.63 -7.92 14.46
CA THR A 27 -10.48 -9.32 14.06
C THR A 27 -11.72 -9.75 13.30
N LEU A 28 -11.54 -10.45 12.16
CA LEU A 28 -12.64 -10.92 11.33
C LEU A 28 -13.14 -12.28 11.79
N ASP A 29 -14.02 -12.28 12.77
CA ASP A 29 -14.62 -13.51 13.29
C ASP A 29 -15.47 -14.24 12.23
N GLY A 30 -15.42 -15.56 12.27
CA GLY A 30 -16.16 -16.42 11.35
C GLY A 30 -15.43 -16.76 10.07
N PHE A 31 -14.18 -16.33 9.92
CA PHE A 31 -13.29 -16.72 8.84
C PHE A 31 -11.90 -17.07 9.38
N VAL A 32 -11.38 -18.23 8.99
CA VAL A 32 -10.03 -18.68 9.35
C VAL A 32 -9.18 -18.74 8.08
N SER A 33 -8.11 -17.96 8.05
CA SER A 33 -7.19 -17.94 6.91
C SER A 33 -6.37 -19.24 6.85
N ASN A 34 -6.30 -19.83 5.66
CA ASN A 34 -5.41 -20.97 5.38
C ASN A 34 -3.92 -20.59 5.46
N GLU A 35 -3.60 -19.30 5.48
CA GLU A 35 -2.22 -18.81 5.57
C GLU A 35 -1.70 -18.88 7.00
N THR A 36 -2.53 -18.52 7.97
CA THR A 36 -2.11 -18.39 9.38
C THR A 36 -2.79 -19.38 10.31
N ASN A 37 -3.84 -20.08 9.88
CA ASN A 37 -4.77 -20.83 10.71
C ASN A 37 -5.40 -19.97 11.84
N ARG A 38 -5.54 -18.67 11.59
CA ARG A 38 -6.12 -17.66 12.49
C ARG A 38 -7.07 -16.75 11.72
N ASN A 39 -7.87 -16.01 12.45
CA ASN A 39 -8.74 -15.00 11.87
C ASN A 39 -7.90 -13.84 11.33
N PRO A 40 -8.21 -13.29 10.14
CA PRO A 40 -7.58 -12.07 9.65
C PRO A 40 -7.86 -10.87 10.54
N THR A 41 -7.01 -9.86 10.44
CA THR A 41 -7.20 -8.56 11.07
C THR A 41 -7.37 -7.50 9.98
N ALA A 42 -8.37 -6.65 10.12
CA ALA A 42 -8.54 -5.46 9.31
C ALA A 42 -8.07 -4.25 10.11
N PHE A 43 -7.16 -3.47 9.52
CA PHE A 43 -6.63 -2.23 10.06
C PHE A 43 -7.29 -1.04 9.37
N LEU A 44 -7.64 -0.01 10.14
CA LEU A 44 -8.28 1.21 9.66
C LEU A 44 -7.37 2.41 9.91
N TRP A 45 -7.15 3.21 8.86
CA TRP A 45 -6.58 4.54 8.93
C TRP A 45 -7.60 5.58 8.48
N ILE A 46 -7.75 6.64 9.26
CA ILE A 46 -8.58 7.80 8.95
C ILE A 46 -7.68 9.05 8.99
N PRO A 47 -7.79 9.98 8.01
CA PRO A 47 -7.03 11.22 8.05
C PRO A 47 -7.22 12.01 9.34
N ALA A 48 -6.15 12.63 9.85
CA ALA A 48 -6.11 13.26 11.16
C ALA A 48 -7.11 14.41 11.35
N ASP A 49 -7.49 15.09 10.29
CA ASP A 49 -8.44 16.22 10.28
C ASP A 49 -9.83 15.85 9.69
N CYS A 50 -10.07 14.56 9.45
CA CYS A 50 -11.28 14.11 8.76
C CYS A 50 -12.53 14.21 9.65
N MET A 51 -13.41 15.14 9.31
CA MET A 51 -14.73 15.27 9.95
C MET A 51 -15.76 14.28 9.40
N GLN A 52 -15.64 13.90 8.13
CA GLN A 52 -16.51 12.93 7.48
C GLN A 52 -15.76 12.19 6.40
N ILE A 53 -15.78 10.87 6.46
CA ILE A 53 -15.16 10.00 5.46
C ILE A 53 -16.03 10.01 4.20
N LYS A 54 -15.42 10.37 3.06
CA LYS A 54 -16.09 10.39 1.76
C LYS A 54 -16.02 9.06 1.03
N ALA A 55 -14.92 8.32 1.19
CA ALA A 55 -14.71 6.98 0.66
C ALA A 55 -13.65 6.23 1.46
N ILE A 56 -13.61 4.92 1.31
CA ILE A 56 -12.58 4.05 1.87
C ILE A 56 -11.92 3.25 0.75
N ILE A 57 -10.59 3.28 0.70
CA ILE A 57 -9.83 2.34 -0.11
C ILE A 57 -9.66 1.06 0.69
N VAL A 58 -10.04 -0.08 0.11
CA VAL A 58 -9.95 -1.39 0.75
C VAL A 58 -8.96 -2.26 -0.01
N GLY A 59 -7.83 -2.57 0.63
CA GLY A 59 -6.81 -3.47 0.13
C GLY A 59 -6.74 -4.76 0.96
N GLN A 60 -6.48 -5.87 0.29
CA GLN A 60 -6.16 -7.14 0.92
C GLN A 60 -4.67 -7.37 0.82
N HIS A 61 -4.08 -7.96 1.87
CA HIS A 61 -2.63 -8.10 1.98
C HIS A 61 -1.99 -8.76 0.74
N ASN A 62 -1.23 -7.98 0.03
CA ASN A 62 -0.18 -8.36 -0.87
C ASN A 62 0.93 -7.28 -0.76
N MET A 63 1.81 -7.13 -1.74
CA MET A 63 3.04 -6.34 -1.58
C MET A 63 2.82 -4.84 -1.85
N SER A 64 2.25 -4.49 -2.99
CA SER A 64 2.16 -3.08 -3.43
C SER A 64 1.05 -2.30 -2.73
N GLU A 65 0.01 -2.94 -2.20
CA GLU A 65 -1.00 -2.27 -1.37
C GLU A 65 -0.36 -1.69 -0.11
N GLU A 66 0.54 -2.46 0.53
CA GLU A 66 1.26 -2.01 1.71
C GLU A 66 2.15 -0.80 1.37
N THR A 67 2.95 -0.91 0.29
CA THR A 67 3.81 0.19 -0.17
C THR A 67 3.01 1.46 -0.47
N LEU A 68 1.86 1.35 -1.11
CA LEU A 68 1.01 2.49 -1.45
C LEU A 68 0.38 3.12 -0.19
N PHE A 69 -0.14 2.30 0.72
CA PHE A 69 -0.77 2.78 1.95
C PHE A 69 0.22 3.41 2.93
N ASP A 70 1.46 2.96 2.92
CA ASP A 70 2.54 3.55 3.72
C ASP A 70 3.21 4.75 3.04
N ASN A 71 2.85 5.08 1.78
CA ASN A 71 3.44 6.20 1.04
C ASN A 71 2.93 7.55 1.59
N PRO A 72 3.82 8.44 2.09
CA PRO A 72 3.43 9.70 2.72
C PRO A 72 2.71 10.66 1.76
N LEU A 73 3.16 10.73 0.50
CA LEU A 73 2.52 11.56 -0.53
C LEU A 73 1.10 11.08 -0.81
N PHE A 74 0.90 9.77 -0.89
CA PHE A 74 -0.43 9.20 -1.11
C PHE A 74 -1.36 9.50 0.07
N ARG A 75 -0.90 9.31 1.32
CA ARG A 75 -1.66 9.67 2.53
C ARG A 75 -2.05 11.14 2.56
N GLU A 76 -1.12 12.05 2.23
CA GLU A 76 -1.41 13.49 2.14
C GLU A 76 -2.50 13.81 1.11
N LYS A 77 -2.44 13.17 -0.06
CA LYS A 77 -3.47 13.34 -1.11
C LYS A 77 -4.82 12.78 -0.65
N MET A 78 -4.84 11.60 -0.04
CA MET A 78 -6.08 10.97 0.46
C MET A 78 -6.69 11.78 1.62
N GLN A 79 -5.87 12.37 2.48
CA GLN A 79 -6.32 13.30 3.51
C GLN A 79 -7.09 14.48 2.90
N LYS A 80 -6.55 15.13 1.87
CA LYS A 80 -7.22 16.24 1.16
C LYS A 80 -8.55 15.84 0.52
N LEU A 81 -8.67 14.58 0.11
CA LEU A 81 -9.89 14.04 -0.50
C LEU A 81 -10.88 13.50 0.53
N GLY A 82 -10.52 13.37 1.80
CA GLY A 82 -11.35 12.77 2.84
C GLY A 82 -11.49 11.24 2.67
N ILE A 83 -10.46 10.57 2.15
CA ILE A 83 -10.43 9.13 1.91
C ILE A 83 -9.60 8.45 3.00
N GLY A 84 -10.17 7.44 3.64
CA GLY A 84 -9.46 6.56 4.58
C GLY A 84 -9.05 5.24 3.93
N PHE A 85 -8.31 4.42 4.68
CA PHE A 85 -7.83 3.10 4.23
C PHE A 85 -8.31 2.00 5.16
N VAL A 86 -8.61 0.85 4.56
CA VAL A 86 -8.72 -0.44 5.24
C VAL A 86 -7.74 -1.41 4.60
N TRP A 87 -6.89 -2.03 5.42
CA TRP A 87 -5.96 -3.05 4.99
C TRP A 87 -6.18 -4.34 5.77
N ILE A 88 -6.40 -5.44 5.05
CA ILE A 88 -6.81 -6.73 5.61
C ILE A 88 -5.65 -7.71 5.49
N THR A 89 -5.20 -8.28 6.62
CA THR A 89 -4.08 -9.23 6.64
C THR A 89 -4.35 -10.43 7.57
N PRO A 90 -4.12 -11.66 7.09
CA PRO A 90 -4.06 -12.06 5.69
C PRO A 90 -5.35 -11.73 4.95
N GLY A 91 -5.31 -11.72 3.61
CA GLY A 91 -6.49 -11.45 2.78
C GLY A 91 -7.62 -12.46 3.02
N ILE A 92 -8.85 -12.04 2.82
CA ILE A 92 -10.04 -12.90 2.96
C ILE A 92 -10.35 -13.68 1.68
N ASP A 93 -10.23 -13.05 0.52
CA ASP A 93 -10.46 -13.71 -0.77
C ASP A 93 -9.81 -12.98 -1.94
N GLN A 94 -8.99 -13.67 -2.70
CA GLN A 94 -8.31 -13.13 -3.88
C GLN A 94 -9.26 -12.80 -5.04
N GLN A 95 -10.44 -13.43 -5.07
CA GLN A 95 -11.38 -13.31 -6.19
C GLN A 95 -12.69 -12.60 -5.82
N TRP A 96 -12.97 -12.39 -4.55
CA TRP A 96 -14.26 -11.90 -4.09
C TRP A 96 -15.42 -12.87 -4.42
N ASP A 97 -15.28 -14.14 -4.02
CA ASP A 97 -16.28 -15.17 -4.25
C ASP A 97 -17.39 -15.10 -3.19
N VAL A 98 -18.51 -14.48 -3.54
CA VAL A 98 -19.66 -14.31 -2.64
C VAL A 98 -20.29 -15.63 -2.19
N SER A 99 -20.08 -16.73 -2.94
CA SER A 99 -20.56 -18.06 -2.55
C SER A 99 -19.85 -18.59 -1.30
N LYS A 100 -18.67 -18.05 -0.97
CA LYS A 100 -17.88 -18.37 0.22
C LYS A 100 -18.18 -17.47 1.42
N GLY A 101 -19.17 -16.60 1.33
CA GLY A 101 -19.52 -15.69 2.41
C GLY A 101 -18.64 -14.45 2.50
N THR A 102 -17.82 -14.15 1.51
CA THR A 102 -16.90 -13.01 1.50
C THR A 102 -17.62 -11.67 1.70
N GLN A 103 -18.81 -11.52 1.08
CA GLN A 103 -19.63 -10.31 1.23
C GLN A 103 -20.07 -10.09 2.68
N GLN A 104 -20.53 -11.14 3.36
CA GLN A 104 -20.99 -11.05 4.74
C GLN A 104 -19.84 -10.72 5.72
N ILE A 105 -18.65 -11.28 5.46
CA ILE A 105 -17.44 -10.96 6.25
C ILE A 105 -17.09 -9.48 6.08
N PHE A 106 -17.11 -8.98 4.84
CA PHE A 106 -16.83 -7.58 4.54
C PHE A 106 -17.83 -6.62 5.21
N GLU A 107 -19.13 -6.87 5.10
CA GLU A 107 -20.15 -6.02 5.73
C GLU A 107 -20.00 -6.00 7.25
N LYS A 108 -19.77 -7.16 7.87
CA LYS A 108 -19.52 -7.27 9.32
C LYS A 108 -18.25 -6.52 9.74
N MET A 109 -17.18 -6.60 8.93
CA MET A 109 -15.94 -5.85 9.13
C MET A 109 -16.20 -4.34 9.16
N MET A 110 -16.92 -3.81 8.16
CA MET A 110 -17.20 -2.38 8.06
C MET A 110 -18.06 -1.88 9.23
N VAL A 111 -19.02 -2.68 9.69
CA VAL A 111 -19.80 -2.40 10.91
C VAL A 111 -18.90 -2.35 12.13
N SER A 112 -18.04 -3.34 12.31
CA SER A 112 -17.13 -3.41 13.46
C SER A 112 -16.14 -2.24 13.48
N LEU A 113 -15.59 -1.87 12.33
CA LEU A 113 -14.70 -0.70 12.19
C LEU A 113 -15.42 0.61 12.51
N ALA A 114 -16.68 0.75 12.07
CA ALA A 114 -17.51 1.90 12.44
C ALA A 114 -17.72 2.00 13.95
N ASP A 115 -18.00 0.87 14.59
CA ASP A 115 -18.30 0.81 16.03
C ASP A 115 -17.07 1.08 16.91
N VAL A 116 -15.87 0.66 16.50
CA VAL A 116 -14.63 0.92 17.26
C VAL A 116 -14.07 2.31 17.02
N SER A 117 -14.23 2.86 15.80
CA SER A 117 -13.67 4.17 15.44
C SER A 117 -14.59 5.36 15.81
N GLY A 118 -15.92 5.14 15.82
CA GLY A 118 -16.92 6.20 15.98
C GLY A 118 -17.38 6.82 14.65
N TYR A 119 -16.81 6.40 13.52
CA TYR A 119 -17.19 6.87 12.19
C TYR A 119 -18.30 5.97 11.62
N SER A 120 -19.54 6.26 12.01
CA SER A 120 -20.71 5.44 11.69
C SER A 120 -20.97 5.30 10.18
N GLU A 121 -20.54 6.27 9.37
CA GLU A 121 -20.65 6.25 7.91
C GLU A 121 -19.87 5.12 7.25
N LEU A 122 -18.88 4.53 7.92
CA LEU A 122 -18.15 3.36 7.40
C LEU A 122 -19.06 2.20 7.00
N LYS A 123 -20.21 2.07 7.66
CA LYS A 123 -21.22 1.04 7.33
C LYS A 123 -21.70 1.14 5.88
N ASN A 124 -21.76 2.36 5.32
CA ASN A 124 -22.39 2.65 4.03
C ASN A 124 -21.54 3.50 3.09
N VAL A 125 -20.33 3.88 3.49
CA VAL A 125 -19.42 4.72 2.70
C VAL A 125 -19.08 4.09 1.36
N PRO A 126 -18.87 4.89 0.29
CA PRO A 126 -18.34 4.41 -0.97
C PRO A 126 -16.98 3.73 -0.81
N ILE A 127 -16.77 2.67 -1.58
CA ILE A 127 -15.56 1.83 -1.53
C ILE A 127 -14.75 1.99 -2.82
N VAL A 128 -13.44 2.03 -2.67
CA VAL A 128 -12.46 1.82 -3.75
C VAL A 128 -11.73 0.52 -3.47
N PRO A 129 -12.13 -0.60 -4.07
CA PRO A 129 -11.37 -1.83 -3.97
C PRO A 129 -10.05 -1.68 -4.72
N ILE A 130 -8.94 -2.06 -4.08
CA ILE A 130 -7.60 -2.06 -4.66
C ILE A 130 -6.92 -3.39 -4.44
N GLY A 131 -6.25 -3.90 -5.46
CA GLY A 131 -5.50 -5.15 -5.35
C GLY A 131 -4.31 -5.19 -6.29
N HIS A 132 -3.23 -5.78 -5.79
CA HIS A 132 -1.99 -6.01 -6.52
C HIS A 132 -1.82 -7.48 -6.88
N SER A 133 -1.37 -7.75 -8.13
CA SER A 133 -0.97 -9.09 -8.57
C SER A 133 -2.04 -10.15 -8.26
N ALA A 134 -1.77 -11.10 -7.38
CA ALA A 134 -2.71 -12.13 -6.97
C ALA A 134 -4.03 -11.60 -6.37
N MET A 135 -4.05 -10.36 -5.89
CA MET A 135 -5.24 -9.69 -5.38
C MET A 135 -5.90 -8.76 -6.42
N ALA A 136 -5.35 -8.62 -7.62
CA ALA A 136 -5.83 -7.64 -8.60
C ALA A 136 -7.11 -8.05 -9.34
N THR A 137 -7.56 -9.29 -9.20
CA THR A 137 -8.85 -9.77 -9.71
C THR A 137 -10.02 -9.35 -8.81
N TYR A 138 -9.80 -9.35 -7.49
CA TYR A 138 -10.84 -9.01 -6.52
C TYR A 138 -11.50 -7.63 -6.74
N PRO A 139 -10.79 -6.54 -7.10
CA PRO A 139 -11.43 -5.24 -7.29
C PRO A 139 -12.52 -5.22 -8.37
N TRP A 140 -12.29 -5.92 -9.46
CA TRP A 140 -13.27 -6.05 -10.54
C TRP A 140 -14.52 -6.82 -10.10
N ASN A 141 -14.32 -7.95 -9.42
CA ASN A 141 -15.41 -8.77 -8.92
C ASN A 141 -16.17 -8.07 -7.79
N PHE A 142 -15.48 -7.37 -6.88
CA PHE A 142 -16.11 -6.53 -5.87
C PHE A 142 -17.08 -5.53 -6.51
N ALA A 143 -16.63 -4.79 -7.52
CA ALA A 143 -17.44 -3.79 -8.22
C ALA A 143 -18.66 -4.40 -8.91
N ALA A 144 -18.51 -5.57 -9.52
CA ALA A 144 -19.61 -6.26 -10.17
C ALA A 144 -20.72 -6.72 -9.20
N TRP A 145 -20.36 -7.02 -7.94
CA TRP A 145 -21.30 -7.40 -6.87
C TRP A 145 -21.80 -6.21 -6.05
N ASN A 146 -21.04 -5.11 -6.01
CA ASN A 146 -21.36 -3.90 -5.23
C ASN A 146 -21.31 -2.62 -6.09
N PRO A 147 -21.99 -2.58 -7.25
CA PRO A 147 -21.87 -1.44 -8.18
C PRO A 147 -22.34 -0.12 -7.54
N GLU A 148 -23.39 -0.16 -6.71
CA GLU A 148 -23.94 1.00 -6.02
C GLU A 148 -23.01 1.59 -4.94
N ARG A 149 -22.05 0.80 -4.46
CA ARG A 149 -21.11 1.19 -3.39
C ARG A 149 -19.69 1.40 -3.92
N THR A 150 -19.40 1.10 -5.17
CA THR A 150 -18.06 1.21 -5.75
C THR A 150 -17.84 2.58 -6.35
N LEU A 151 -16.94 3.39 -5.75
CA LEU A 151 -16.56 4.69 -6.27
C LEU A 151 -15.67 4.59 -7.50
N ALA A 152 -14.64 3.77 -7.43
CA ALA A 152 -13.67 3.48 -8.47
C ALA A 152 -13.04 2.11 -8.24
N ILE A 153 -12.34 1.56 -9.23
CA ILE A 153 -11.67 0.26 -9.18
C ILE A 153 -10.18 0.47 -9.47
N ILE A 154 -9.29 -0.11 -8.66
CA ILE A 154 -7.83 -0.05 -8.88
C ILE A 154 -7.27 -1.47 -8.97
N SER A 155 -6.73 -1.83 -10.13
CA SER A 155 -6.03 -3.11 -10.38
C SER A 155 -4.56 -2.83 -10.67
N LEU A 156 -3.69 -3.17 -9.69
CA LEU A 156 -2.25 -2.95 -9.78
C LEU A 156 -1.55 -4.21 -10.27
N HIS A 157 -0.81 -4.12 -11.37
CA HIS A 157 0.02 -5.20 -11.91
C HIS A 157 -0.74 -6.52 -12.04
N GLY A 158 -2.02 -6.45 -12.46
CA GLY A 158 -2.94 -7.55 -12.43
C GLY A 158 -3.82 -7.71 -13.67
N ASP A 159 -4.92 -8.36 -13.47
CA ASP A 159 -5.77 -8.83 -14.55
C ASP A 159 -6.80 -7.78 -15.00
N ALA A 160 -7.21 -7.90 -16.25
CA ALA A 160 -8.36 -7.20 -16.80
C ALA A 160 -9.68 -7.71 -16.19
N PRO A 161 -10.79 -6.94 -16.32
CA PRO A 161 -12.11 -7.43 -15.92
C PRO A 161 -12.43 -8.79 -16.57
N ARG A 162 -13.03 -9.68 -15.78
CA ARG A 162 -13.42 -11.03 -16.22
C ARG A 162 -12.26 -11.91 -16.70
N THR A 163 -11.06 -11.66 -16.21
CA THR A 163 -9.89 -12.53 -16.40
C THR A 163 -9.25 -12.88 -15.07
N ASN A 164 -8.46 -13.93 -15.03
CA ASN A 164 -7.80 -14.40 -13.81
C ASN A 164 -6.46 -15.10 -14.15
N LEU A 165 -5.59 -14.39 -14.87
CA LEU A 165 -4.28 -14.90 -15.25
C LEU A 165 -3.33 -14.99 -14.04
N THR A 166 -3.49 -14.06 -13.07
CA THR A 166 -2.71 -14.04 -11.82
C THR A 166 -3.25 -14.99 -10.74
N GLY A 167 -4.35 -15.67 -11.01
CA GLY A 167 -5.02 -16.52 -10.03
C GLY A 167 -4.40 -17.88 -9.80
N TYR A 168 -3.20 -18.15 -10.28
CA TYR A 168 -2.46 -19.40 -10.08
C TYR A 168 -3.26 -20.65 -10.53
N GLY A 169 -3.94 -20.57 -11.69
CA GLY A 169 -4.74 -21.65 -12.25
C GLY A 169 -6.16 -21.77 -11.67
N ARG A 170 -6.59 -20.83 -10.84
CA ARG A 170 -7.99 -20.77 -10.40
C ARG A 170 -8.88 -20.28 -11.54
N GLU A 171 -10.09 -20.82 -11.60
CA GLU A 171 -11.08 -20.33 -12.56
C GLU A 171 -11.48 -18.89 -12.25
N ASN A 172 -11.84 -18.15 -13.29
CA ASN A 172 -12.42 -16.82 -13.13
C ASN A 172 -13.87 -16.93 -12.63
N LEU A 173 -14.30 -15.97 -11.80
CA LEU A 173 -15.69 -15.91 -11.37
C LEU A 173 -16.60 -15.42 -12.49
N GLU A 174 -17.65 -16.18 -12.75
CA GLU A 174 -18.68 -15.78 -13.70
C GLU A 174 -19.60 -14.71 -13.11
N TRP A 175 -19.67 -13.56 -13.76
CA TRP A 175 -20.56 -12.47 -13.34
C TRP A 175 -22.04 -12.74 -13.67
N GLY A 176 -22.32 -13.70 -14.57
CA GLY A 176 -23.65 -13.89 -15.13
C GLY A 176 -24.01 -12.81 -16.15
N ARG A 177 -25.31 -12.73 -16.49
CA ARG A 177 -25.79 -11.84 -17.57
C ARG A 177 -26.13 -10.43 -17.09
N THR A 178 -26.38 -10.24 -15.82
CA THR A 178 -26.93 -8.98 -15.26
C THR A 178 -25.89 -8.13 -14.54
N ARG A 179 -24.75 -8.69 -14.16
CA ARG A 179 -23.70 -7.96 -13.46
C ARG A 179 -22.74 -7.32 -14.43
N ASN A 180 -22.44 -6.07 -14.20
CA ASN A 180 -21.50 -5.28 -14.99
C ASN A 180 -20.89 -4.16 -14.13
N ILE A 181 -19.88 -3.49 -14.68
CA ILE A 181 -19.20 -2.34 -14.10
C ILE A 181 -19.46 -1.07 -14.90
N ASP A 182 -20.59 -0.98 -15.57
CA ASP A 182 -20.99 0.18 -16.38
C ASP A 182 -21.00 1.46 -15.56
N GLY A 183 -20.38 2.51 -16.10
CA GLY A 183 -20.27 3.81 -15.43
C GLY A 183 -19.39 3.82 -14.18
N ILE A 184 -18.69 2.72 -13.85
CA ILE A 184 -17.71 2.67 -12.75
C ILE A 184 -16.31 2.81 -13.35
N PRO A 185 -15.56 3.89 -13.01
CA PRO A 185 -14.21 4.06 -13.54
C PRO A 185 -13.25 3.03 -12.93
N GLY A 186 -12.53 2.33 -13.78
CA GLY A 186 -11.50 1.37 -13.39
C GLY A 186 -10.13 1.79 -13.91
N LEU A 187 -9.12 1.75 -13.06
CA LEU A 187 -7.73 1.97 -13.42
C LEU A 187 -6.96 0.66 -13.35
N MET A 188 -6.35 0.30 -14.45
CA MET A 188 -5.42 -0.80 -14.55
C MET A 188 -4.00 -0.24 -14.73
N ILE A 189 -3.04 -0.73 -13.94
CA ILE A 189 -1.63 -0.34 -14.03
C ILE A 189 -0.79 -1.58 -14.29
N GLU A 190 0.17 -1.46 -15.21
CA GLU A 190 1.16 -2.49 -15.47
C GLU A 190 2.53 -1.83 -15.65
N GLY A 191 3.59 -2.37 -15.05
CA GLY A 191 4.93 -1.85 -15.20
C GLY A 191 5.52 -2.13 -16.58
N GLU A 192 6.34 -1.22 -17.12
CA GLU A 192 6.97 -1.40 -18.43
C GLU A 192 7.81 -2.68 -18.49
N TYR A 193 8.52 -3.02 -17.41
CA TYR A 193 9.42 -4.21 -17.36
C TYR A 193 8.71 -5.52 -17.05
N GLU A 194 7.41 -5.47 -16.79
CA GLU A 194 6.56 -6.66 -16.67
C GLU A 194 5.55 -6.79 -17.81
N TRP A 195 5.66 -5.95 -18.85
CA TRP A 195 4.68 -5.83 -19.92
C TRP A 195 4.14 -7.17 -20.40
N TRP A 196 2.82 -7.32 -20.37
CA TRP A 196 2.18 -8.56 -20.76
C TRP A 196 0.88 -8.30 -21.54
N GLU A 197 0.95 -8.46 -22.86
CA GLU A 197 -0.18 -8.28 -23.77
C GLU A 197 -1.42 -9.09 -23.40
N ALA A 198 -1.24 -10.26 -22.77
CA ALA A 198 -2.35 -11.09 -22.31
C ALA A 198 -3.20 -10.44 -21.21
N ARG A 199 -2.70 -9.41 -20.52
CA ARG A 199 -3.46 -8.59 -19.57
C ARG A 199 -4.12 -7.39 -20.26
N VAL A 200 -3.42 -6.76 -21.19
CA VAL A 200 -3.84 -5.52 -21.86
C VAL A 200 -4.96 -5.78 -22.87
N ASN A 201 -4.78 -6.79 -23.73
CA ASN A 201 -5.72 -7.09 -24.80
C ASN A 201 -7.13 -7.44 -24.29
N PRO A 202 -7.32 -8.24 -23.22
CA PRO A 202 -8.65 -8.47 -22.67
C PRO A 202 -9.32 -7.20 -22.13
N ALA A 203 -8.57 -6.23 -21.59
CA ALA A 203 -9.13 -4.96 -21.14
C ALA A 203 -9.64 -4.11 -22.32
N LEU A 204 -8.91 -4.08 -23.44
CA LEU A 204 -9.37 -3.46 -24.68
C LEU A 204 -10.62 -4.16 -25.24
N ALA A 205 -10.60 -5.48 -25.30
CA ALA A 205 -11.75 -6.29 -25.73
C ALA A 205 -12.98 -6.04 -24.84
N PHE A 206 -12.79 -5.97 -23.51
CA PHE A 206 -13.87 -5.67 -22.57
C PHE A 206 -14.52 -4.31 -22.86
N ARG A 207 -13.72 -3.25 -23.09
CA ARG A 207 -14.24 -1.93 -23.45
C ARG A 207 -15.09 -1.95 -24.73
N MET A 208 -14.69 -2.76 -25.71
CA MET A 208 -15.44 -2.89 -26.96
C MET A 208 -16.74 -3.67 -26.79
N MET A 209 -16.72 -4.70 -25.95
CA MET A 209 -17.91 -5.53 -25.67
C MET A 209 -18.91 -4.79 -24.77
N TYR A 210 -18.44 -3.92 -23.88
CA TYR A 210 -19.23 -3.16 -22.91
C TYR A 210 -18.97 -1.65 -23.07
N PRO A 211 -19.65 -0.98 -23.99
CA PRO A 211 -19.36 0.43 -24.35
C PRO A 211 -19.53 1.42 -23.21
N GLU A 212 -20.33 1.08 -22.18
CA GLU A 212 -20.51 1.91 -20.98
C GLU A 212 -19.40 1.72 -19.95
N SER A 213 -18.41 0.86 -20.21
CA SER A 213 -17.25 0.67 -19.33
C SER A 213 -16.24 1.82 -19.45
N CYS A 214 -15.71 2.25 -18.29
CA CYS A 214 -14.77 3.38 -18.18
C CYS A 214 -13.41 2.88 -17.70
N ILE A 215 -12.66 2.11 -18.55
CA ILE A 215 -11.36 1.53 -18.18
C ILE A 215 -10.22 2.43 -18.65
N SER A 216 -9.44 2.94 -17.69
CA SER A 216 -8.16 3.61 -17.88
C SER A 216 -7.01 2.63 -17.71
N PHE A 217 -5.92 2.87 -18.40
CA PHE A 217 -4.72 2.07 -18.32
C PHE A 217 -3.48 2.95 -18.21
N LEU A 218 -2.56 2.59 -17.34
CA LEU A 218 -1.23 3.17 -17.24
C LEU A 218 -0.18 2.09 -17.42
N CYS A 219 0.66 2.20 -18.47
CA CYS A 219 1.97 1.56 -18.45
C CYS A 219 2.90 2.44 -17.60
N ASP A 220 3.31 1.93 -16.47
CA ASP A 220 4.18 2.69 -15.55
C ASP A 220 5.63 2.61 -16.03
N ALA A 221 6.08 3.70 -16.66
CA ALA A 221 7.35 3.77 -17.38
C ALA A 221 8.54 3.57 -16.43
N GLY A 222 9.44 2.65 -16.77
CA GLY A 222 10.63 2.34 -15.98
C GLY A 222 10.36 1.58 -14.69
N ARG A 223 9.17 0.98 -14.54
CA ARG A 223 8.74 0.23 -13.36
C ARG A 223 8.55 -1.25 -13.67
N GLY A 224 8.58 -2.07 -12.62
CA GLY A 224 8.36 -3.52 -12.66
C GLY A 224 7.07 -3.92 -11.96
N HIS A 225 7.03 -5.20 -11.53
CA HIS A 225 5.82 -5.81 -10.96
C HIS A 225 5.57 -5.44 -9.49
N PHE A 226 6.60 -5.09 -8.74
CA PHE A 226 6.54 -5.03 -7.27
C PHE A 226 6.80 -3.64 -6.70
N ASP A 227 6.63 -2.60 -7.48
CA ASP A 227 6.92 -1.25 -6.99
C ASP A 227 5.78 -0.27 -7.22
N VAL A 228 5.69 0.70 -6.30
CA VAL A 228 4.84 1.88 -6.39
C VAL A 228 5.69 3.11 -6.07
N ALA A 229 6.02 3.89 -7.10
CA ALA A 229 6.74 5.14 -6.92
C ALA A 229 5.81 6.29 -6.54
N ASP A 230 6.40 7.41 -6.08
CA ASP A 230 5.64 8.62 -5.76
C ASP A 230 4.82 9.12 -6.95
N GLU A 231 5.36 9.02 -8.16
CA GLU A 231 4.65 9.42 -9.38
C GLU A 231 3.47 8.50 -9.69
N THR A 232 3.59 7.20 -9.39
CA THR A 232 2.50 6.23 -9.51
C THR A 232 1.43 6.51 -8.47
N ALA A 233 1.83 6.75 -7.22
CA ALA A 233 0.94 7.16 -6.13
C ALA A 233 0.20 8.47 -6.45
N ALA A 234 0.90 9.46 -7.01
CA ALA A 234 0.31 10.73 -7.46
C ALA A 234 -0.70 10.54 -8.60
N TYR A 235 -0.41 9.65 -9.55
CA TYR A 235 -1.32 9.33 -10.66
C TYR A 235 -2.60 8.62 -10.16
N ILE A 236 -2.47 7.66 -9.24
CA ILE A 236 -3.62 7.01 -8.60
C ILE A 236 -4.47 8.05 -7.84
N ALA A 237 -3.81 8.95 -7.11
CA ALA A 237 -4.51 10.03 -6.39
C ALA A 237 -5.28 10.96 -7.33
N LEU A 238 -4.71 11.35 -8.47
CA LEU A 238 -5.37 12.12 -9.52
C LEU A 238 -6.60 11.37 -10.07
N PHE A 239 -6.47 10.07 -10.34
CA PHE A 239 -7.58 9.24 -10.82
C PHE A 239 -8.73 9.22 -9.78
N LEU A 240 -8.42 9.06 -8.51
CA LEU A 240 -9.41 9.05 -7.43
C LEU A 240 -10.07 10.43 -7.22
N GLU A 241 -9.32 11.51 -7.36
CA GLU A 241 -9.87 12.88 -7.33
C GLU A 241 -10.91 13.07 -8.44
N LYS A 242 -10.60 12.64 -9.70
CA LYS A 242 -11.56 12.68 -10.80
C LYS A 242 -12.80 11.81 -10.52
N ALA A 243 -12.61 10.63 -9.94
CA ALA A 243 -13.72 9.75 -9.58
C ALA A 243 -14.63 10.37 -8.52
N ILE A 244 -14.09 10.98 -7.47
CA ILE A 244 -14.86 11.72 -6.45
C ILE A 244 -15.66 12.85 -7.12
N ASN A 245 -14.98 13.70 -7.88
CA ASN A 245 -15.59 14.89 -8.48
C ASN A 245 -16.74 14.57 -9.45
N GLN A 246 -16.70 13.42 -10.13
CA GLN A 246 -17.72 13.04 -11.10
C GLN A 246 -18.82 12.14 -10.53
N ARG A 247 -18.51 11.35 -9.49
CA ARG A 247 -19.44 10.33 -9.01
C ARG A 247 -20.08 10.62 -7.68
N LEU A 248 -19.33 11.22 -6.74
CA LEU A 248 -19.84 11.46 -5.40
C LEU A 248 -20.96 12.53 -5.44
N THR A 249 -22.05 12.26 -4.72
CA THR A 249 -23.16 13.20 -4.54
C THR A 249 -23.44 13.41 -3.06
N ASP A 250 -24.21 14.44 -2.73
CA ASP A 250 -24.71 14.67 -1.37
C ASP A 250 -26.01 13.89 -1.09
N GLU A 251 -26.53 13.16 -2.09
CA GLU A 251 -27.75 12.37 -1.95
C GLU A 251 -27.47 11.05 -1.23
N VAL A 252 -28.32 10.74 -0.26
CA VAL A 252 -28.29 9.50 0.49
C VAL A 252 -29.55 8.69 0.18
N THR A 253 -29.37 7.41 -0.10
CA THR A 253 -30.49 6.49 -0.36
C THR A 253 -31.24 6.16 0.94
N LYS A 254 -32.41 5.53 0.83
CA LYS A 254 -33.23 5.16 2.01
C LYS A 254 -32.52 4.20 2.97
N ASP A 255 -31.59 3.40 2.47
CA ASP A 255 -30.76 2.47 3.25
C ASP A 255 -29.45 3.10 3.74
N GLY A 256 -29.30 4.43 3.60
CA GLY A 256 -28.18 5.19 4.17
C GLY A 256 -26.91 5.17 3.34
N LYS A 257 -26.92 4.64 2.10
CA LYS A 257 -25.77 4.68 1.19
C LYS A 257 -25.70 6.02 0.47
N VAL A 258 -24.49 6.49 0.20
CA VAL A 258 -24.27 7.66 -0.67
C VAL A 258 -24.54 7.25 -2.11
N LYS A 259 -25.36 8.03 -2.80
CA LYS A 259 -25.66 7.81 -4.21
C LYS A 259 -24.46 8.20 -5.07
N LEU A 260 -24.04 7.30 -5.95
CA LEU A 260 -22.96 7.52 -6.90
C LEU A 260 -23.50 7.71 -8.31
N ASN A 261 -23.13 8.79 -8.97
CA ASN A 261 -23.48 9.01 -10.37
C ASN A 261 -22.68 8.04 -11.28
N PRO A 262 -23.30 7.41 -12.27
CA PRO A 262 -22.55 6.69 -13.30
C PRO A 262 -21.76 7.67 -14.17
N VAL A 263 -20.53 7.32 -14.52
CA VAL A 263 -19.74 8.08 -15.48
C VAL A 263 -20.20 7.73 -16.90
N ASN A 264 -20.41 8.76 -17.71
CA ASN A 264 -20.71 8.59 -19.13
C ASN A 264 -19.39 8.55 -19.93
N PRO A 265 -18.99 7.42 -20.52
CA PRO A 265 -17.71 7.29 -21.23
C PRO A 265 -17.60 8.25 -22.42
N THR A 266 -18.72 8.61 -23.08
CA THR A 266 -18.68 9.49 -24.26
C THR A 266 -18.32 10.95 -23.93
N LYS A 267 -18.38 11.34 -22.65
CA LYS A 267 -17.95 12.65 -22.15
C LYS A 267 -16.47 12.68 -21.76
N GLY A 268 -15.81 11.53 -21.73
CA GLY A 268 -14.39 11.40 -21.42
C GLY A 268 -13.48 11.58 -22.64
N TRP A 269 -12.29 11.10 -22.48
CA TRP A 269 -11.20 11.16 -23.47
C TRP A 269 -10.74 9.77 -23.83
N LEU A 270 -10.18 9.62 -25.04
CA LEU A 270 -9.44 8.43 -25.45
C LEU A 270 -7.97 8.79 -25.66
N ALA A 271 -7.09 7.89 -25.26
CA ALA A 271 -5.66 7.94 -25.55
C ALA A 271 -5.17 6.56 -25.99
N GLU A 272 -4.25 6.57 -26.94
CA GLU A 272 -3.63 5.35 -27.46
C GLU A 272 -2.96 4.59 -26.31
N ARG A 273 -3.11 3.25 -26.28
CA ARG A 273 -2.42 2.40 -25.33
C ARG A 273 -0.90 2.49 -25.48
N TRP A 274 -0.16 2.06 -24.45
CA TRP A 274 1.27 1.88 -24.57
C TRP A 274 1.63 0.84 -25.63
N HIS A 275 2.59 1.20 -26.47
CA HIS A 275 3.26 0.30 -27.40
C HIS A 275 4.75 0.36 -27.13
N PRO A 276 5.39 -0.74 -26.68
CA PRO A 276 6.83 -0.73 -26.37
C PRO A 276 7.66 -0.13 -27.50
N ASP A 277 8.43 0.91 -27.18
CA ASP A 277 9.39 1.60 -28.07
C ASP A 277 8.84 2.08 -29.43
N GLN A 278 7.52 2.13 -29.60
CA GLN A 278 6.89 2.64 -30.81
C GLN A 278 6.56 4.14 -30.68
N LYS A 279 6.60 4.84 -31.80
CA LYS A 279 6.13 6.22 -31.85
C LYS A 279 4.63 6.27 -31.64
N LYS A 280 4.17 7.29 -30.91
CA LYS A 280 2.76 7.60 -30.75
C LYS A 280 2.12 7.84 -32.12
N ARG A 281 1.01 7.19 -32.41
CA ARG A 281 0.27 7.25 -33.68
C ARG A 281 -0.87 8.28 -33.63
N ALA A 282 -1.53 8.40 -32.48
CA ALA A 282 -2.64 9.33 -32.29
C ALA A 282 -2.49 10.15 -31.00
N LYS A 283 -2.94 11.40 -31.00
CA LYS A 283 -3.01 12.25 -29.82
C LYS A 283 -4.25 11.90 -29.01
N ALA A 284 -4.14 12.00 -27.68
CA ALA A 284 -5.30 11.97 -26.81
C ALA A 284 -6.31 13.06 -27.20
N ALA A 285 -7.58 12.74 -27.21
CA ALA A 285 -8.65 13.65 -27.61
C ALA A 285 -9.98 13.28 -26.90
N PRO A 286 -10.96 14.21 -26.85
CA PRO A 286 -12.31 13.90 -26.45
C PRO A 286 -12.85 12.68 -27.21
N TYR A 287 -13.64 11.84 -26.54
CA TYR A 287 -14.12 10.56 -27.08
C TYR A 287 -14.62 10.65 -28.53
N SER A 288 -15.50 11.62 -28.82
CA SER A 288 -16.08 11.83 -30.15
C SER A 288 -15.12 12.43 -31.19
N GLN A 289 -13.97 12.92 -30.77
CA GLN A 289 -13.00 13.60 -31.65
C GLN A 289 -11.70 12.81 -31.82
N TYR A 290 -11.59 11.64 -31.18
CA TYR A 290 -10.39 10.82 -31.24
C TYR A 290 -10.17 10.30 -32.68
N LYS A 291 -8.96 10.50 -33.19
CA LYS A 291 -8.57 10.18 -34.58
C LYS A 291 -7.78 8.87 -34.72
N GLY A 292 -7.40 8.26 -33.58
CA GLY A 292 -6.76 6.95 -33.55
C GLY A 292 -7.77 5.82 -33.63
N ASP A 293 -7.28 4.57 -33.52
CA ASP A 293 -8.13 3.40 -33.44
C ASP A 293 -8.73 3.29 -32.01
N PRO A 294 -10.04 3.37 -31.83
CA PRO A 294 -10.67 3.24 -30.51
C PRO A 294 -10.53 1.84 -29.91
N HIS A 295 -10.23 0.80 -30.73
CA HIS A 295 -9.93 -0.56 -30.27
C HIS A 295 -8.53 -0.70 -29.65
N ASP A 296 -7.67 0.27 -29.92
CA ASP A 296 -6.30 0.34 -29.44
C ASP A 296 -6.08 1.55 -28.49
N ALA A 297 -7.16 1.98 -27.82
CA ALA A 297 -7.16 3.13 -26.93
C ALA A 297 -7.90 2.83 -25.61
N PHE A 298 -7.44 3.44 -24.53
CA PHE A 298 -8.10 3.41 -23.24
C PHE A 298 -8.88 4.70 -22.99
N TRP A 299 -9.81 4.61 -22.07
CA TRP A 299 -10.65 5.72 -21.65
C TRP A 299 -10.02 6.49 -20.48
N TYR A 300 -10.25 7.81 -20.44
CA TYR A 300 -9.82 8.68 -19.35
C TYR A 300 -10.90 9.73 -19.04
N PHE A 301 -10.95 10.20 -17.81
CA PHE A 301 -11.95 11.17 -17.38
C PHE A 301 -11.94 12.46 -18.18
N ASP A 302 -10.76 13.01 -18.45
CA ASP A 302 -10.57 14.30 -19.09
C ASP A 302 -9.17 14.43 -19.71
N ARG A 303 -8.89 15.64 -20.20
CA ARG A 303 -7.61 15.98 -20.82
C ARG A 303 -6.44 15.80 -19.85
N GLU A 304 -6.59 16.23 -18.59
CA GLU A 304 -5.50 16.27 -17.62
C GLU A 304 -4.93 14.87 -17.38
N ILE A 305 -5.79 13.90 -17.07
CA ILE A 305 -5.30 12.53 -16.81
C ILE A 305 -4.86 11.81 -18.09
N ALA A 306 -5.47 12.09 -19.23
CA ALA A 306 -5.00 11.56 -20.51
C ALA A 306 -3.61 12.08 -20.89
N GLU A 307 -3.34 13.37 -20.66
CA GLU A 307 -2.02 13.97 -20.89
C GLU A 307 -1.00 13.53 -19.81
N ALA A 308 -1.42 13.32 -18.56
CA ALA A 308 -0.56 12.75 -17.52
C ALA A 308 -0.08 11.34 -17.91
N THR A 309 -0.96 10.52 -18.48
CA THR A 309 -0.60 9.19 -19.02
C THR A 309 0.46 9.30 -20.11
N GLU A 310 0.26 10.19 -21.09
CA GLU A 310 1.23 10.40 -22.16
C GLU A 310 2.57 10.93 -21.65
N THR A 311 2.55 11.79 -20.66
CA THR A 311 3.76 12.30 -20.01
C THR A 311 4.57 11.17 -19.39
N ARG A 312 3.91 10.21 -18.71
CA ARG A 312 4.57 8.99 -18.20
C ARG A 312 5.23 8.19 -19.34
N TYR A 313 4.53 8.00 -20.44
CA TYR A 313 5.05 7.24 -21.58
C TYR A 313 6.27 7.89 -22.23
N THR A 314 6.35 9.21 -22.27
CA THR A 314 7.51 9.94 -22.84
C THR A 314 8.78 9.79 -22.00
N GLN A 315 8.67 9.42 -20.72
CA GLN A 315 9.83 9.23 -19.86
C GLN A 315 10.69 8.04 -20.29
N SER A 316 10.11 7.06 -20.96
CA SER A 316 10.78 5.83 -21.37
C SER A 316 11.01 5.75 -22.89
N ARG A 317 10.06 6.26 -23.68
CA ARG A 317 10.00 6.06 -25.12
C ARG A 317 11.27 6.52 -25.84
N GLY A 318 11.91 5.59 -26.59
CA GLY A 318 13.09 5.86 -27.42
C GLY A 318 14.42 5.98 -26.67
N LYS A 319 14.44 5.70 -25.37
CA LYS A 319 15.65 5.66 -24.56
C LYS A 319 16.24 4.26 -24.47
N LYS A 320 17.54 4.16 -24.17
CA LYS A 320 18.22 2.89 -23.93
C LYS A 320 17.80 2.28 -22.59
N GLU A 321 17.73 0.99 -22.54
CA GLU A 321 17.57 0.25 -21.27
C GLU A 321 18.86 0.32 -20.47
N GLN A 322 18.72 0.28 -19.14
CA GLN A 322 19.79 0.03 -18.18
C GLN A 322 19.33 -1.03 -17.19
N TYR A 323 20.26 -1.71 -16.54
CA TYR A 323 19.95 -2.87 -15.75
C TYR A 323 20.59 -2.79 -14.37
N LEU A 324 19.86 -3.24 -13.36
CA LEU A 324 20.30 -3.26 -11.98
C LEU A 324 20.50 -4.70 -11.49
N GLY A 325 21.39 -4.85 -10.54
CA GLY A 325 21.65 -6.04 -9.77
C GLY A 325 21.99 -5.69 -8.34
N PHE A 326 22.40 -6.69 -7.57
CA PHE A 326 22.78 -6.53 -6.18
C PHE A 326 24.12 -7.18 -5.89
N GLU A 327 24.91 -6.54 -5.05
CA GLU A 327 26.11 -7.11 -4.43
C GLU A 327 25.84 -7.42 -2.96
N GLN A 328 26.33 -8.58 -2.54
CA GLN A 328 26.40 -8.98 -1.14
C GLN A 328 27.79 -9.56 -0.85
N ASN A 329 28.44 -9.08 0.20
CA ASN A 329 29.80 -9.50 0.59
C ASN A 329 30.83 -9.38 -0.56
N GLY A 330 30.73 -8.30 -1.36
CA GLY A 330 31.64 -8.03 -2.48
C GLY A 330 31.42 -8.90 -3.73
N SER A 331 30.35 -9.66 -3.78
CA SER A 331 30.01 -10.52 -4.92
C SER A 331 28.67 -10.13 -5.53
N LEU A 332 28.62 -10.06 -6.86
CA LEU A 332 27.38 -9.84 -7.62
C LEU A 332 26.47 -11.07 -7.43
N LEU A 333 25.22 -10.82 -7.05
CA LEU A 333 24.23 -11.86 -6.86
C LEU A 333 23.69 -12.39 -8.19
N THR A 334 23.38 -13.67 -8.20
CA THR A 334 22.84 -14.35 -9.40
C THR A 334 21.42 -13.87 -9.69
N TYR A 335 21.16 -13.54 -10.95
CA TYR A 335 19.84 -13.28 -11.50
C TYR A 335 19.25 -14.56 -12.09
N ASP A 336 18.22 -15.11 -11.47
CA ASP A 336 17.56 -16.34 -11.91
C ASP A 336 16.22 -16.04 -12.59
N LYS A 337 16.16 -16.17 -13.90
CA LYS A 337 14.95 -15.94 -14.72
C LYS A 337 13.77 -16.88 -14.38
N LYS A 338 14.03 -18.00 -13.72
CA LYS A 338 13.01 -18.99 -13.35
C LYS A 338 12.26 -18.61 -12.06
N GLN A 339 12.85 -17.75 -11.25
CA GLN A 339 12.24 -17.29 -10.01
C GLN A 339 11.30 -16.12 -10.27
N HIS A 340 10.23 -16.03 -9.50
CA HIS A 340 9.29 -14.92 -9.57
C HIS A 340 9.95 -13.60 -9.17
N VAL A 341 10.61 -13.58 -8.00
CA VAL A 341 11.59 -12.54 -7.64
C VAL A 341 12.98 -13.04 -8.04
N ARG A 342 13.59 -12.38 -9.01
CA ARG A 342 14.76 -12.87 -9.77
C ARG A 342 16.05 -12.96 -8.97
N VAL A 343 16.17 -12.18 -7.88
CA VAL A 343 17.36 -12.14 -7.02
C VAL A 343 16.96 -12.51 -5.60
N GLN A 344 17.65 -13.48 -5.01
CA GLN A 344 17.34 -14.01 -3.68
C GLN A 344 18.65 -14.18 -2.88
N PRO A 345 19.14 -13.12 -2.21
CA PRO A 345 20.31 -13.21 -1.34
C PRO A 345 20.00 -14.03 -0.10
N ARG A 346 21.06 -14.50 0.54
CA ARG A 346 20.95 -15.12 1.86
C ARG A 346 20.85 -14.05 2.94
N PHE A 347 20.10 -14.33 3.98
CA PHE A 347 20.11 -13.52 5.19
C PHE A 347 21.42 -13.81 5.96
N ASN A 348 22.34 -12.87 5.95
CA ASN A 348 23.62 -12.93 6.65
C ASN A 348 23.70 -11.74 7.63
N PRO A 349 23.15 -11.87 8.84
CA PRO A 349 23.15 -10.79 9.79
C PRO A 349 24.51 -10.58 10.45
N GLU A 350 24.75 -9.38 10.96
CA GLU A 350 25.85 -9.06 11.88
C GLU A 350 25.71 -9.78 13.23
N ALA A 351 26.61 -9.47 14.16
CA ALA A 351 26.64 -10.08 15.48
C ALA A 351 25.40 -9.81 16.35
N ASP A 352 24.63 -8.78 16.03
CA ASP A 352 23.35 -8.43 16.67
C ASP A 352 22.18 -9.33 16.23
N GLY A 353 22.36 -10.10 15.15
CA GLY A 353 21.37 -11.03 14.61
C GLY A 353 20.30 -10.41 13.73
N ILE A 354 20.29 -9.08 13.52
CA ILE A 354 19.24 -8.34 12.79
C ILE A 354 19.77 -7.40 11.72
N THR A 355 20.98 -6.86 11.84
CA THR A 355 21.58 -5.95 10.84
C THR A 355 22.19 -6.74 9.69
N PHE A 356 21.92 -6.34 8.45
CA PHE A 356 22.49 -6.97 7.25
C PHE A 356 22.80 -5.94 6.16
N HIS A 357 23.61 -6.36 5.17
CA HIS A 357 24.08 -5.49 4.11
C HIS A 357 23.68 -5.98 2.74
N LEU A 358 23.32 -5.04 1.87
CA LEU A 358 22.99 -5.25 0.47
C LEU A 358 23.27 -3.95 -0.30
N LYS A 359 23.90 -4.04 -1.47
CA LYS A 359 24.20 -2.87 -2.29
C LYS A 359 23.61 -3.03 -3.70
N ALA A 360 22.92 -2.01 -4.19
CA ALA A 360 22.48 -1.95 -5.57
C ALA A 360 23.62 -1.52 -6.49
N VAL A 361 23.69 -2.14 -7.67
CA VAL A 361 24.73 -1.89 -8.67
C VAL A 361 24.16 -1.91 -10.07
N CYS A 362 24.83 -1.21 -11.01
CA CYS A 362 24.50 -1.27 -12.43
C CYS A 362 25.17 -2.49 -13.07
N THR A 363 24.44 -3.17 -13.95
CA THR A 363 24.90 -4.41 -14.58
C THR A 363 24.70 -4.40 -16.09
N ASP A 364 25.30 -5.37 -16.77
CA ASP A 364 24.99 -5.66 -18.17
C ASP A 364 23.56 -6.23 -18.33
N SER A 365 23.09 -6.35 -19.55
CA SER A 365 21.76 -6.87 -19.90
C SER A 365 21.53 -8.33 -19.44
N LEU A 366 22.59 -9.08 -19.28
CA LEU A 366 22.54 -10.46 -18.77
C LEU A 366 22.59 -10.54 -17.23
N ARG A 367 22.90 -9.40 -16.58
CA ARG A 367 23.10 -9.28 -15.12
C ARG A 367 24.18 -10.21 -14.57
N THR A 368 25.25 -10.37 -15.35
CA THR A 368 26.38 -11.27 -15.02
C THR A 368 27.64 -10.52 -14.62
N LYS A 369 27.73 -9.24 -14.93
CA LYS A 369 28.87 -8.36 -14.59
C LYS A 369 28.42 -6.92 -14.40
N LEU A 370 29.24 -6.13 -13.72
CA LEU A 370 29.05 -4.70 -13.60
C LEU A 370 29.14 -4.01 -14.98
N SER A 371 28.46 -2.89 -15.14
CA SER A 371 28.44 -2.12 -16.37
C SER A 371 28.52 -0.63 -16.08
N ASP A 372 29.24 0.10 -16.94
CA ASP A 372 29.28 1.57 -16.97
C ASP A 372 28.26 2.15 -17.96
N GLU A 373 27.45 1.30 -18.62
CA GLU A 373 26.39 1.71 -19.54
C GLU A 373 25.09 2.00 -18.78
N HIS A 374 25.03 3.11 -18.08
CA HIS A 374 23.87 3.53 -17.28
C HIS A 374 23.78 5.06 -17.17
N ALA A 375 22.70 5.57 -16.60
CA ALA A 375 22.55 6.98 -16.23
C ALA A 375 23.50 7.34 -15.06
N ASP A 376 23.85 8.62 -14.94
CA ASP A 376 24.79 9.09 -13.89
C ASP A 376 24.25 8.95 -12.46
N ALA A 377 22.92 8.80 -12.28
CA ALA A 377 22.31 8.63 -10.96
C ALA A 377 22.83 7.36 -10.25
N THR A 378 23.06 7.45 -8.96
CA THR A 378 23.41 6.28 -8.13
C THR A 378 22.17 5.44 -7.86
N PRO A 379 22.22 4.10 -8.02
CA PRO A 379 21.13 3.23 -7.60
C PRO A 379 20.89 3.31 -6.09
N ILE A 380 19.62 3.33 -5.69
CA ILE A 380 19.20 3.31 -4.28
C ILE A 380 18.37 2.06 -4.01
N ILE A 381 18.35 1.62 -2.75
CA ILE A 381 17.47 0.54 -2.31
C ILE A 381 16.39 1.11 -1.40
N SER A 382 15.13 0.74 -1.67
CA SER A 382 13.96 1.06 -0.86
C SER A 382 13.25 -0.22 -0.40
N ARG A 383 12.42 -0.11 0.63
CA ARG A 383 11.55 -1.18 1.10
C ARG A 383 10.31 -1.28 0.18
N ILE A 384 9.95 -2.50 -0.21
CA ILE A 384 8.64 -2.84 -0.78
C ILE A 384 7.71 -3.27 0.36
N CYS A 385 8.05 -4.37 1.03
CA CYS A 385 7.28 -4.91 2.16
C CYS A 385 8.15 -5.80 3.06
N GLY A 386 7.59 -6.26 4.16
CA GLY A 386 8.26 -7.16 5.09
C GLY A 386 8.91 -6.45 6.27
N PRO A 387 9.44 -7.22 7.24
CA PRO A 387 9.96 -6.70 8.51
C PRO A 387 11.38 -6.14 8.33
N VAL A 388 11.51 -4.99 7.71
CA VAL A 388 12.81 -4.35 7.45
C VAL A 388 12.72 -2.84 7.55
N GLU A 389 13.75 -2.24 8.10
CA GLU A 389 14.02 -0.81 8.11
C GLU A 389 15.36 -0.51 7.41
N LYS A 390 15.38 0.57 6.63
CA LYS A 390 16.61 1.05 5.97
C LYS A 390 17.37 1.95 6.94
N VAL A 391 18.59 1.55 7.29
CA VAL A 391 19.50 2.37 8.13
C VAL A 391 20.28 3.36 7.27
N ASN A 392 20.78 2.91 6.11
CA ASN A 392 21.42 3.72 5.08
C ASN A 392 21.33 3.01 3.72
N ASP A 393 22.01 3.52 2.69
CA ASP A 393 21.89 3.00 1.31
C ASP A 393 22.37 1.56 1.12
N THR A 394 23.11 1.00 2.07
CA THR A 394 23.64 -0.38 1.99
C THR A 394 23.40 -1.20 3.25
N THR A 395 22.84 -0.61 4.31
CA THR A 395 22.62 -1.24 5.59
C THR A 395 21.13 -1.27 5.93
N PHE A 396 20.65 -2.42 6.32
CA PHE A 396 19.27 -2.72 6.66
C PHE A 396 19.19 -3.45 7.99
N MET A 397 18.09 -3.31 8.68
CA MET A 397 17.85 -3.97 9.96
C MET A 397 16.48 -4.65 9.94
N VAL A 398 16.40 -5.87 10.48
CA VAL A 398 15.10 -6.52 10.71
C VAL A 398 14.30 -5.67 11.70
N SER A 399 13.09 -5.26 11.31
CA SER A 399 12.19 -4.44 12.10
C SER A 399 10.76 -4.97 11.97
N PHE A 400 10.27 -5.65 13.01
CA PHE A 400 8.91 -6.15 13.01
C PHE A 400 7.90 -5.01 13.20
N TYR A 401 6.71 -5.19 12.70
CA TYR A 401 5.66 -4.20 12.65
C TYR A 401 4.29 -4.88 12.78
N ARG A 402 3.17 -4.18 12.56
CA ARG A 402 1.80 -4.69 12.78
C ARG A 402 1.48 -6.07 12.21
N MET A 403 2.22 -6.53 11.20
CA MET A 403 2.14 -7.91 10.70
C MET A 403 2.50 -8.95 11.77
N GLY A 404 3.27 -8.56 12.76
CA GLY A 404 3.73 -9.40 13.86
C GLY A 404 4.74 -10.46 13.43
N MET A 405 5.03 -11.36 14.35
CA MET A 405 5.98 -12.47 14.16
C MET A 405 5.26 -13.84 14.00
N ASN A 406 3.95 -13.85 13.85
CA ASN A 406 3.14 -15.07 13.98
C ASN A 406 2.62 -15.64 12.67
N ASN A 407 3.08 -15.11 11.52
CA ASN A 407 2.75 -15.66 10.20
C ASN A 407 3.96 -16.38 9.61
N PRO A 408 4.06 -17.73 9.71
CA PRO A 408 5.22 -18.48 9.24
C PRO A 408 5.43 -18.42 7.71
N ARG A 409 4.44 -17.97 6.97
CA ARG A 409 4.54 -17.81 5.51
C ARG A 409 5.01 -16.42 5.08
N ARG A 410 4.69 -15.38 5.87
CA ARG A 410 4.90 -13.99 5.46
C ARG A 410 5.85 -13.20 6.36
N THR A 411 5.89 -13.50 7.66
CA THR A 411 6.68 -12.72 8.63
C THR A 411 8.18 -12.68 8.31
N GLY A 412 8.68 -13.72 7.64
CA GLY A 412 10.09 -13.81 7.26
C GLY A 412 10.42 -13.26 5.86
N ASP A 413 9.47 -12.76 5.09
CA ASP A 413 9.70 -12.31 3.72
C ASP A 413 9.98 -10.80 3.71
N ILE A 414 11.21 -10.42 3.39
CA ILE A 414 11.67 -9.05 3.18
C ILE A 414 11.81 -8.82 1.68
N CYS A 415 11.09 -7.84 1.14
CA CYS A 415 11.19 -7.46 -0.25
C CYS A 415 11.72 -6.03 -0.37
N LEU A 416 12.80 -5.88 -1.14
CA LEU A 416 13.45 -4.60 -1.39
C LEU A 416 13.51 -4.33 -2.89
N LEU A 417 13.61 -3.06 -3.26
CA LEU A 417 13.70 -2.58 -4.63
C LEU A 417 14.96 -1.76 -4.81
N ALA A 418 15.83 -2.18 -5.72
CA ALA A 418 16.81 -1.27 -6.29
C ALA A 418 16.13 -0.43 -7.36
N SER A 419 16.35 0.87 -7.34
CA SER A 419 15.86 1.79 -8.36
C SER A 419 16.94 2.79 -8.78
N GLN A 420 16.94 3.16 -10.05
CA GLN A 420 17.81 4.17 -10.62
C GLN A 420 17.03 5.05 -11.56
N THR A 421 17.10 6.35 -11.35
CA THR A 421 16.46 7.32 -12.22
C THR A 421 17.14 7.33 -13.59
N GLY A 422 16.34 7.36 -14.64
CA GLY A 422 16.84 7.55 -16.00
C GLY A 422 17.26 8.99 -16.26
N ASP A 423 17.87 9.19 -17.42
CA ASP A 423 18.28 10.51 -17.94
C ASP A 423 17.77 10.73 -19.36
N ARG A 424 18.43 11.57 -20.16
CA ARG A 424 18.07 11.79 -21.56
C ARG A 424 18.36 10.58 -22.46
N LYS A 425 19.32 9.73 -22.07
CA LYS A 425 19.79 8.58 -22.86
C LYS A 425 19.21 7.27 -22.39
N TYR A 426 19.05 7.10 -21.07
CA TYR A 426 18.63 5.85 -20.44
C TYR A 426 17.23 5.96 -19.82
N LYS A 427 16.45 4.87 -19.90
CA LYS A 427 15.20 4.67 -19.13
C LYS A 427 15.52 4.59 -17.63
N SER A 428 14.57 4.89 -16.77
CA SER A 428 14.66 4.47 -15.37
C SER A 428 14.75 2.94 -15.29
N ALA A 429 15.37 2.41 -14.26
CA ALA A 429 15.47 0.97 -14.04
C ALA A 429 15.10 0.61 -12.61
N VAL A 430 14.53 -0.59 -12.45
CA VAL A 430 14.24 -1.20 -11.16
C VAL A 430 14.63 -2.67 -11.17
N GLN A 431 14.98 -3.20 -10.01
CA GLN A 431 15.20 -4.62 -9.77
C GLN A 431 14.77 -4.97 -8.35
N GLU A 432 13.82 -5.86 -8.23
CA GLU A 432 13.37 -6.41 -6.96
C GLU A 432 14.32 -7.47 -6.42
N VAL A 433 14.33 -7.63 -5.10
CA VAL A 433 15.03 -8.67 -4.37
C VAL A 433 14.17 -9.17 -3.22
N SER A 434 14.20 -10.48 -2.97
CA SER A 434 13.52 -11.09 -1.84
C SER A 434 14.53 -11.81 -0.95
N ILE A 435 14.52 -11.44 0.33
CA ILE A 435 15.35 -12.06 1.38
C ILE A 435 14.40 -12.79 2.32
N ARG A 436 14.66 -14.06 2.56
CA ARG A 436 13.92 -14.80 3.57
C ARG A 436 14.74 -14.95 4.83
N ILE A 437 14.22 -14.36 5.92
CA ILE A 437 14.78 -14.55 7.26
C ILE A 437 14.15 -15.79 7.92
N PRO A 438 14.86 -16.48 8.81
CA PRO A 438 14.23 -17.53 9.63
C PRO A 438 13.00 -16.98 10.36
N TYR A 439 11.92 -17.74 10.35
CA TYR A 439 10.71 -17.36 11.08
C TYR A 439 10.99 -17.13 12.57
N ARG A 440 11.83 -18.00 13.16
CA ARG A 440 12.33 -17.92 14.53
C ARG A 440 13.72 -18.54 14.63
N ASN A 441 14.55 -18.01 15.47
CA ASN A 441 15.74 -18.67 15.95
C ASN A 441 15.32 -19.64 17.07
N THR A 442 15.56 -20.92 16.88
CA THR A 442 15.10 -21.99 17.80
C THR A 442 16.25 -22.66 18.56
N GLU A 443 17.50 -22.30 18.24
CA GLU A 443 18.70 -22.85 18.85
C GLU A 443 19.33 -21.87 19.84
N GLY A 444 20.09 -22.40 20.81
CA GLY A 444 20.77 -21.63 21.85
C GLY A 444 19.92 -21.39 23.09
N GLN A 445 20.30 -20.38 23.86
CA GLN A 445 19.66 -20.01 25.11
C GLN A 445 18.23 -19.50 24.87
N ARG A 446 17.26 -20.00 25.63
CA ARG A 446 15.90 -19.42 25.67
C ARG A 446 15.96 -18.05 26.31
N GLN A 447 15.07 -17.16 25.84
CA GLN A 447 14.89 -15.84 26.45
C GLN A 447 13.42 -15.51 26.62
N TYR A 448 13.16 -14.62 27.57
CA TYR A 448 11.83 -14.11 27.88
C TYR A 448 11.87 -12.59 27.97
N ILE A 449 10.81 -11.96 27.50
CA ILE A 449 10.64 -10.52 27.61
C ILE A 449 9.78 -10.21 28.83
N LEU A 450 10.32 -9.40 29.74
CA LEU A 450 9.56 -8.74 30.80
C LEU A 450 9.12 -7.38 30.29
N PHE A 451 7.84 -7.22 30.02
CA PHE A 451 7.25 -5.94 29.62
C PHE A 451 6.17 -5.54 30.62
N PRO A 452 6.40 -4.53 31.49
CA PRO A 452 5.42 -4.06 32.47
C PRO A 452 4.13 -3.56 31.82
N GLY A 453 3.05 -3.52 32.59
CA GLY A 453 1.79 -2.89 32.16
C GLY A 453 2.00 -1.40 31.91
N LEU A 454 1.27 -0.88 30.92
CA LEU A 454 1.30 0.55 30.57
C LEU A 454 0.08 1.24 31.19
N PRO A 455 0.25 2.47 31.72
CA PRO A 455 -0.88 3.23 32.27
C PRO A 455 -1.75 3.80 31.15
N ASP A 456 -3.05 3.94 31.40
CA ASP A 456 -3.91 4.76 30.56
C ASP A 456 -3.48 6.23 30.61
N VAL A 457 -3.65 6.94 29.51
CA VAL A 457 -3.19 8.33 29.35
C VAL A 457 -4.32 9.23 28.88
N LYS A 458 -4.09 10.53 28.98
CA LYS A 458 -4.96 11.53 28.37
C LYS A 458 -4.43 11.93 27.00
N ALA A 459 -5.32 12.39 26.12
CA ALA A 459 -4.96 12.80 24.76
C ALA A 459 -3.92 13.94 24.71
N GLU A 460 -3.83 14.73 25.78
CA GLU A 460 -2.86 15.82 25.92
C GLU A 460 -1.46 15.34 26.36
N SER A 461 -1.31 14.06 26.71
CA SER A 461 -0.02 13.47 27.07
C SER A 461 0.89 13.43 25.82
N GLY A 462 2.10 13.95 25.92
CA GLY A 462 2.99 14.02 24.74
C GLY A 462 3.65 12.69 24.39
N SER A 463 4.05 11.90 25.41
CA SER A 463 4.76 10.62 25.22
C SER A 463 4.61 9.70 26.43
N LEU A 464 4.97 8.42 26.23
CA LEU A 464 4.99 7.39 27.26
C LEU A 464 6.26 6.54 27.13
N SER A 465 7.04 6.39 28.22
CA SER A 465 8.27 5.60 28.21
C SER A 465 8.00 4.10 28.26
N LEU A 466 8.77 3.35 27.48
CA LEU A 466 8.77 1.90 27.41
C LEU A 466 9.94 1.32 28.23
N LYS A 467 9.70 0.24 28.95
CA LYS A 467 10.69 -0.37 29.84
C LYS A 467 10.62 -1.91 29.79
N ALA A 468 10.66 -2.49 28.58
CA ALA A 468 10.78 -3.93 28.48
C ALA A 468 12.26 -4.34 28.56
N THR A 469 12.50 -5.52 29.11
CA THR A 469 13.84 -6.13 29.21
C THR A 469 13.80 -7.57 28.78
N SER A 470 14.91 -8.07 28.22
CA SER A 470 15.14 -9.48 28.01
C SER A 470 15.99 -10.04 29.16
N ASP A 471 15.69 -11.22 29.65
CA ASP A 471 16.48 -11.91 30.67
C ASP A 471 17.87 -12.37 30.18
N CYS A 472 18.08 -12.37 28.85
CA CYS A 472 19.40 -12.55 28.23
C CYS A 472 20.20 -11.25 28.06
N GLY A 473 19.66 -10.10 28.48
CA GLY A 473 20.30 -8.79 28.36
C GLY A 473 20.36 -8.23 26.94
N LEU A 474 19.68 -8.84 25.95
CA LEU A 474 19.58 -8.32 24.59
C LEU A 474 18.59 -7.14 24.54
N PRO A 475 18.85 -6.12 23.68
CA PRO A 475 17.94 -4.97 23.54
C PRO A 475 16.58 -5.42 23.01
N VAL A 476 15.51 -4.91 23.65
CA VAL A 476 14.12 -5.16 23.24
C VAL A 476 13.66 -4.04 22.33
N SER A 477 13.07 -4.40 21.21
CA SER A 477 12.49 -3.46 20.26
C SER A 477 10.96 -3.46 20.35
N TYR A 478 10.32 -2.43 19.79
CA TYR A 478 8.88 -2.22 19.90
C TYR A 478 8.26 -1.88 18.55
N TYR A 479 6.97 -2.18 18.40
CA TYR A 479 6.14 -1.58 17.34
C TYR A 479 4.73 -1.31 17.86
N ILE A 480 4.05 -0.36 17.23
CA ILE A 480 2.62 -0.14 17.44
C ILE A 480 1.85 -1.06 16.49
N LYS A 481 1.02 -1.92 17.06
CA LYS A 481 0.14 -2.80 16.29
C LYS A 481 -1.11 -2.04 15.83
N GLU A 482 -1.69 -1.24 16.71
CA GLU A 482 -2.80 -0.33 16.44
C GLU A 482 -2.78 0.83 17.44
N GLY A 483 -3.36 1.94 17.05
CA GLY A 483 -3.51 3.13 17.88
C GLY A 483 -2.85 4.37 17.24
N PRO A 484 -3.29 5.58 17.63
CA PRO A 484 -2.72 6.85 17.16
C PRO A 484 -1.39 7.14 17.88
N ALA A 485 -0.37 6.36 17.58
CA ALA A 485 0.93 6.43 18.22
C ALA A 485 2.04 5.85 17.33
N GLU A 486 3.27 6.27 17.55
CA GLU A 486 4.50 5.79 16.91
C GLU A 486 5.57 5.48 17.96
N ILE A 487 6.59 4.72 17.58
CA ILE A 487 7.75 4.43 18.41
C ILE A 487 8.91 5.35 18.03
N GLU A 488 9.46 6.06 19.03
CA GLU A 488 10.70 6.80 18.91
C GLU A 488 11.70 6.34 19.98
N GLY A 489 12.61 5.44 19.60
CA GLY A 489 13.51 4.78 20.53
C GLY A 489 12.74 3.99 21.59
N ASP A 490 12.90 4.35 22.87
CA ASP A 490 12.20 3.73 24.01
C ASP A 490 10.95 4.52 24.44
N GLN A 491 10.36 5.28 23.53
CA GLN A 491 9.16 6.08 23.81
C GLN A 491 8.07 5.82 22.78
N ILE A 492 6.84 5.89 23.25
CA ILE A 492 5.65 6.06 22.43
C ILE A 492 5.40 7.55 22.29
N VAL A 493 5.27 8.05 21.07
CA VAL A 493 4.84 9.40 20.74
C VAL A 493 3.45 9.35 20.17
N PHE A 494 2.53 10.16 20.69
CA PHE A 494 1.15 10.17 20.22
C PHE A 494 1.00 11.01 18.96
N THR A 495 0.24 10.48 18.03
CA THR A 495 -0.11 11.12 16.77
C THR A 495 -1.50 11.74 16.84
N PRO A 496 -1.87 12.65 15.93
CA PRO A 496 -3.20 13.25 15.93
C PRO A 496 -4.32 12.22 15.87
N ILE A 497 -5.32 12.40 16.72
CA ILE A 497 -6.52 11.56 16.75
C ILE A 497 -7.62 12.23 15.90
N PRO A 498 -8.21 11.53 14.92
CA PRO A 498 -9.28 12.09 14.12
C PRO A 498 -10.47 12.62 14.97
N PRO A 499 -11.07 13.76 14.62
CA PRO A 499 -11.89 14.54 15.55
C PRO A 499 -13.19 13.87 16.03
N ARG A 500 -13.71 12.91 15.28
CA ARG A 500 -14.94 12.16 15.64
C ARG A 500 -14.68 10.81 16.27
N SER A 501 -13.42 10.53 16.62
CA SER A 501 -13.04 9.26 17.23
C SER A 501 -13.82 8.95 18.49
N LYS A 502 -14.22 7.70 18.63
CA LYS A 502 -14.85 7.19 19.85
C LYS A 502 -13.79 6.96 20.91
N PHE A 503 -13.93 7.62 22.03
CA PHE A 503 -13.05 7.44 23.19
C PHE A 503 -13.62 6.42 24.19
N PRO A 504 -12.74 5.75 24.95
CA PRO A 504 -11.29 5.81 24.89
C PRO A 504 -10.72 5.09 23.65
N VAL A 505 -9.63 5.62 23.06
CA VAL A 505 -8.94 4.99 21.93
C VAL A 505 -7.90 4.00 22.45
N LYS A 506 -7.94 2.77 21.97
CA LYS A 506 -6.99 1.71 22.33
C LYS A 506 -5.68 1.89 21.60
N VAL A 507 -4.57 1.68 22.31
CA VAL A 507 -3.23 1.53 21.72
C VAL A 507 -2.69 0.16 22.11
N THR A 508 -2.20 -0.59 21.14
CA THR A 508 -1.55 -1.89 21.33
C THR A 508 -0.07 -1.79 20.96
N VAL A 509 0.79 -2.01 21.92
CA VAL A 509 2.25 -2.02 21.76
C VAL A 509 2.76 -3.44 21.90
N VAL A 510 3.69 -3.82 21.03
CA VAL A 510 4.34 -5.13 21.06
C VAL A 510 5.83 -4.95 21.30
N ALA A 511 6.33 -5.59 22.36
CA ALA A 511 7.74 -5.73 22.63
C ALA A 511 8.25 -7.04 22.00
N TRP A 512 9.37 -7.00 21.29
CA TRP A 512 9.92 -8.15 20.61
C TRP A 512 11.45 -8.21 20.69
N GLN A 513 11.99 -9.42 20.58
CA GLN A 513 13.42 -9.68 20.48
C GLN A 513 13.64 -10.93 19.61
N TYR A 514 14.35 -10.74 18.48
CA TYR A 514 14.48 -11.78 17.45
C TYR A 514 15.47 -12.89 17.84
N GLY A 515 16.38 -12.62 18.78
CA GLY A 515 17.45 -13.53 19.14
C GLY A 515 18.65 -13.45 18.19
N ILE A 516 19.61 -14.35 18.40
CA ILE A 516 20.84 -14.47 17.60
C ILE A 516 20.99 -15.93 17.19
N ALA A 517 21.06 -16.20 15.90
CA ALA A 517 21.12 -17.55 15.34
C ALA A 517 22.21 -18.41 16.02
N GLY A 518 21.84 -19.60 16.48
CA GLY A 518 22.72 -20.53 17.18
C GLY A 518 23.15 -20.14 18.60
N LYS A 519 22.78 -18.93 19.09
CA LYS A 519 23.18 -18.42 20.41
C LYS A 519 21.99 -18.16 21.33
N VAL A 520 21.01 -17.38 20.85
CA VAL A 520 19.83 -16.98 21.64
C VAL A 520 18.58 -17.16 20.79
N GLN A 521 17.59 -17.85 21.34
CA GLN A 521 16.31 -18.11 20.66
C GLN A 521 15.50 -16.82 20.52
N THR A 522 14.59 -16.78 19.54
CA THR A 522 13.58 -15.72 19.42
C THR A 522 12.64 -15.75 20.64
N ALA A 523 12.46 -14.62 21.30
CA ALA A 523 11.48 -14.49 22.37
C ALA A 523 10.04 -14.51 21.84
N GLU A 524 9.09 -14.99 22.63
CA GLU A 524 7.68 -14.73 22.35
C GLU A 524 7.41 -13.22 22.51
N PRO A 525 6.81 -12.56 21.50
CA PRO A 525 6.45 -11.16 21.60
C PRO A 525 5.44 -10.92 22.74
N VAL A 526 5.58 -9.81 23.44
CA VAL A 526 4.68 -9.45 24.55
C VAL A 526 3.87 -8.23 24.17
N GLU A 527 2.54 -8.38 24.10
CA GLU A 527 1.60 -7.29 23.85
C GLU A 527 1.18 -6.59 25.14
N ARG A 528 1.06 -5.26 25.11
CA ARG A 528 0.44 -4.44 26.15
C ARG A 528 -0.53 -3.46 25.51
N ASN A 529 -1.67 -3.32 26.16
CA ASN A 529 -2.70 -2.38 25.78
C ASN A 529 -2.80 -1.27 26.82
N PHE A 530 -3.08 -0.07 26.38
CA PHE A 530 -3.52 1.04 27.19
C PHE A 530 -4.53 1.88 26.39
N TYR A 531 -5.18 2.82 27.06
CA TYR A 531 -6.22 3.62 26.47
C TYR A 531 -5.89 5.11 26.55
N ILE A 532 -6.19 5.81 25.44
CA ILE A 532 -6.14 7.27 25.39
C ILE A 532 -7.56 7.79 25.66
N SER A 533 -7.73 8.63 26.67
CA SER A 533 -8.97 9.28 27.02
C SER A 533 -8.90 10.80 26.82
N VAL A 534 -10.06 11.46 26.70
CA VAL A 534 -10.16 12.93 26.72
C VAL A 534 -10.49 13.42 28.11
N SER A 535 -9.97 14.60 28.48
CA SER A 535 -10.44 15.30 29.68
C SER A 535 -11.82 15.89 29.41
N TYR A 536 -12.87 15.33 30.01
CA TYR A 536 -14.17 15.99 30.01
C TYR A 536 -14.11 17.26 30.89
N THR A 537 -13.89 18.40 30.30
CA THR A 537 -14.34 19.63 30.90
C THR A 537 -15.86 19.67 30.76
N HIS A 538 -16.58 19.47 31.86
CA HIS A 538 -18.03 19.67 31.90
C HIS A 538 -18.31 21.14 31.52
N LEU A 539 -18.66 21.41 30.29
CA LEU A 539 -19.45 22.58 29.92
C LEU A 539 -20.87 22.30 30.47
N THR A 540 -21.12 22.69 31.69
CA THR A 540 -22.47 22.84 32.19
C THR A 540 -23.15 23.86 31.30
N LEU A 541 -24.08 23.41 30.44
CA LEU A 541 -24.99 24.30 29.75
C LEU A 541 -25.69 25.16 30.81
N PRO A 542 -25.76 26.49 30.66
CA PRO A 542 -26.54 27.31 31.56
C PRO A 542 -27.98 26.85 31.51
N THR A 543 -28.48 26.34 32.62
CA THR A 543 -29.90 26.10 32.83
C THR A 543 -30.59 27.46 32.79
N THR A 544 -31.23 27.82 31.67
CA THR A 544 -32.15 28.93 31.62
C THR A 544 -33.36 28.54 32.46
N SER A 545 -33.37 28.97 33.74
CA SER A 545 -34.57 29.02 34.53
C SER A 545 -35.50 30.03 33.88
N ARG A 546 -36.61 29.57 33.30
CA ARG A 546 -37.75 30.41 32.99
C ARG A 546 -38.45 30.72 34.31
N VAL A 547 -38.52 32.00 34.66
CA VAL A 547 -39.53 32.61 35.53
C VAL A 547 -40.73 33.00 34.69
#